data_3709252556ed17c5333038da6e8c0652
#
_entry.id   3709252556ed17c5333038da6e8c0652
#
_cell.length_a   1.000
_cell.length_b   1.000
_cell.length_c   1.000
_cell.angle_alpha   90.00
_cell.angle_beta   90.00
_cell.angle_gamma   90.00
#
_symmetry.space_group_name_H-M   'P 1'
#
loop_
_entity.id
_entity.type
_entity.pdbx_description
1 polymer ?
#
loop_
_entity_poly.entity_id
_entity_poly.type
_entity_poly.pdbx_seq_one_letter_code
_entity_poly.pdbx_strand_id
1 'polypeptide(L)'
;MVKYKRHFNKITDIRLNHRQEKNKMNKGFKIFAVMALLICAMFITPLEVEAKTVKYDDSLDKNIEKAVNKYNIVSMDQVSKIDFGGMKSQSIINYKFNIKKQMVTMKYSGVSTIKNTKVKQNYIITKNLKSGKVTYKENESTVHLNDESAKLMTDSVQTGEYKKMSDVWKKYLYGDFIKNGTKGKLDSGKLTFKTKIKINKVSMNALHSINDKKKLPEKLYIKMDGMEINIKNIKFSK
;
A
#
# COMPACT_ATOMS: atom_id res chain seq x y z
N MET A 1 -55.28 63.81 4.67
CA MET A 1 -55.02 62.28 4.75
C MET A 1 -54.61 61.68 3.45
N VAL A 2 -54.68 62.28 2.30
CA VAL A 2 -54.37 61.71 0.98
C VAL A 2 -52.89 61.79 0.60
N LYS A 3 -52.08 62.74 1.10
CA LYS A 3 -50.67 62.94 0.77
C LYS A 3 -49.74 61.89 1.38
N TYR A 4 -50.04 61.29 2.53
CA TYR A 4 -49.19 60.24 3.18
C TYR A 4 -49.30 58.89 2.53
N LYS A 5 -50.46 58.57 1.93
CA LYS A 5 -50.64 57.28 1.24
C LYS A 5 -49.83 57.16 -0.04
N ARG A 6 -49.56 58.22 -0.76
CA ARG A 6 -48.75 58.19 -2.02
C ARG A 6 -47.24 58.02 -1.75
N HIS A 7 -46.73 58.48 -0.61
CA HIS A 7 -45.32 58.33 -0.25
C HIS A 7 -44.98 56.89 0.20
N PHE A 8 -45.95 56.26 0.90
CA PHE A 8 -45.74 54.88 1.37
C PHE A 8 -45.72 53.85 0.22
N ASN A 9 -46.60 54.04 -0.78
CA ASN A 9 -46.64 53.17 -1.96
C ASN A 9 -45.38 53.30 -2.82
N LYS A 10 -44.79 54.48 -2.89
CA LYS A 10 -43.55 54.69 -3.68
C LYS A 10 -42.33 54.05 -3.05
N ILE A 11 -42.26 53.99 -1.70
CA ILE A 11 -41.16 53.33 -0.97
C ILE A 11 -41.27 51.81 -1.03
N THR A 12 -42.51 51.28 -1.01
CA THR A 12 -42.72 49.82 -1.14
C THR A 12 -42.42 49.33 -2.54
N ASP A 13 -42.74 50.09 -3.60
CA ASP A 13 -42.42 49.74 -4.96
C ASP A 13 -40.90 49.76 -5.27
N ILE A 14 -40.18 50.73 -4.68
CA ILE A 14 -38.71 50.77 -4.81
C ILE A 14 -38.06 49.60 -4.09
N ARG A 15 -38.56 49.20 -2.91
CA ARG A 15 -38.04 48.03 -2.18
C ARG A 15 -38.35 46.70 -2.87
N LEU A 16 -39.52 46.58 -3.48
CA LEU A 16 -39.90 45.39 -4.24
C LEU A 16 -39.07 45.25 -5.51
N ASN A 17 -38.83 46.35 -6.27
CA ASN A 17 -37.99 46.33 -7.44
C ASN A 17 -36.53 46.01 -7.10
N HIS A 18 -35.97 46.58 -6.03
CA HIS A 18 -34.61 46.27 -5.60
C HIS A 18 -34.46 44.81 -5.10
N ARG A 19 -35.50 44.22 -4.56
CA ARG A 19 -35.54 42.82 -4.13
C ARG A 19 -35.65 41.86 -5.34
N GLN A 20 -36.40 42.29 -6.37
CA GLN A 20 -36.51 41.52 -7.62
C GLN A 20 -35.20 41.58 -8.45
N GLU A 21 -34.52 42.73 -8.49
CA GLU A 21 -33.19 42.83 -9.17
C GLU A 21 -32.12 42.05 -8.44
N LYS A 22 -32.06 42.08 -7.08
CA LYS A 22 -31.17 41.23 -6.30
C LYS A 22 -31.40 39.72 -6.54
N ASN A 23 -32.67 39.32 -6.66
CA ASN A 23 -33.03 37.93 -6.93
C ASN A 23 -32.69 37.52 -8.38
N LYS A 24 -32.80 38.42 -9.37
CA LYS A 24 -32.36 38.17 -10.75
C LYS A 24 -30.85 38.07 -10.84
N MET A 25 -30.09 38.95 -10.18
CA MET A 25 -28.64 38.91 -10.09
C MET A 25 -28.13 37.62 -9.41
N ASN A 26 -28.78 37.21 -8.30
CA ASN A 26 -28.47 35.98 -7.61
C ASN A 26 -28.75 34.72 -8.48
N LYS A 27 -29.83 34.73 -9.28
CA LYS A 27 -30.10 33.63 -10.21
C LYS A 27 -29.06 33.56 -11.36
N GLY A 28 -28.74 34.71 -11.94
CA GLY A 28 -27.70 34.79 -13.00
C GLY A 28 -26.34 34.36 -12.49
N PHE A 29 -25.93 34.77 -11.30
CA PHE A 29 -24.66 34.39 -10.69
C PHE A 29 -24.63 32.89 -10.33
N LYS A 30 -25.73 32.31 -9.84
CA LYS A 30 -25.85 30.87 -9.60
C LYS A 30 -25.74 30.06 -10.88
N ILE A 31 -26.39 30.52 -11.97
CA ILE A 31 -26.29 29.86 -13.28
C ILE A 31 -24.86 29.96 -13.84
N PHE A 32 -24.20 31.11 -13.70
CA PHE A 32 -22.83 31.30 -14.13
C PHE A 32 -21.85 30.45 -13.31
N ALA A 33 -22.04 30.36 -11.97
CA ALA A 33 -21.22 29.51 -11.12
C ALA A 33 -21.42 28.02 -11.43
N VAL A 34 -22.64 27.57 -11.72
CA VAL A 34 -22.90 26.18 -12.15
C VAL A 34 -22.32 25.89 -13.52
N MET A 35 -22.43 26.84 -14.46
CA MET A 35 -21.78 26.71 -15.79
C MET A 35 -20.25 26.68 -15.69
N ALA A 36 -19.66 27.54 -14.84
CA ALA A 36 -18.21 27.52 -14.61
C ALA A 36 -17.76 26.21 -13.97
N LEU A 37 -18.52 25.65 -13.01
CA LEU A 37 -18.26 24.33 -12.42
C LEU A 37 -18.41 23.19 -13.44
N LEU A 38 -19.40 23.24 -14.32
CA LEU A 38 -19.57 22.26 -15.41
C LEU A 38 -18.45 22.36 -16.44
N ILE A 39 -18.01 23.57 -16.80
CA ILE A 39 -16.87 23.78 -17.67
C ILE A 39 -15.58 23.24 -17.01
N CYS A 40 -15.33 23.55 -15.73
CA CYS A 40 -14.21 22.98 -14.99
C CYS A 40 -14.32 21.46 -14.88
N ALA A 41 -15.52 20.88 -14.69
CA ALA A 41 -15.71 19.44 -14.67
C ALA A 41 -15.47 18.77 -16.05
N MET A 42 -15.74 19.47 -17.15
CA MET A 42 -15.42 18.99 -18.50
C MET A 42 -13.91 19.07 -18.84
N PHE A 43 -13.14 19.94 -18.16
CA PHE A 43 -11.68 20.00 -18.28
C PHE A 43 -10.97 19.11 -17.26
N ILE A 44 -11.68 18.59 -16.23
CA ILE A 44 -11.21 17.55 -15.32
C ILE A 44 -11.82 16.21 -15.75
N THR A 45 -11.89 15.90 -17.03
CA THR A 45 -11.83 14.51 -17.44
C THR A 45 -10.43 14.07 -17.04
N PRO A 46 -10.26 13.08 -16.12
CA PRO A 46 -8.97 12.46 -16.04
C PRO A 46 -8.68 12.01 -17.46
N LEU A 47 -7.61 12.52 -18.07
CA LEU A 47 -7.01 11.83 -19.18
C LEU A 47 -6.84 10.42 -18.66
N GLU A 48 -7.71 9.51 -19.07
CA GLU A 48 -7.45 8.08 -18.96
C GLU A 48 -6.20 7.87 -19.81
N VAL A 49 -5.05 8.07 -19.16
CA VAL A 49 -3.79 7.63 -19.74
C VAL A 49 -3.95 6.13 -19.82
N GLU A 50 -4.30 5.62 -21.00
CA GLU A 50 -4.41 4.19 -21.23
C GLU A 50 -3.14 3.54 -20.70
N ALA A 51 -3.31 2.71 -19.68
CA ALA A 51 -2.20 2.06 -19.03
C ALA A 51 -1.45 1.22 -20.07
N LYS A 52 -0.23 1.64 -20.40
CA LYS A 52 0.60 0.96 -21.41
C LYS A 52 0.86 -0.48 -20.97
N THR A 53 0.55 -1.43 -21.82
CA THR A 53 0.93 -2.83 -21.59
C THR A 53 2.43 -2.98 -21.69
N VAL A 54 3.06 -3.55 -20.66
CA VAL A 54 4.49 -3.84 -20.59
C VAL A 54 4.68 -5.33 -20.38
N LYS A 55 5.70 -5.91 -21.01
CA LYS A 55 6.07 -7.30 -20.84
C LYS A 55 7.28 -7.38 -19.90
N TYR A 56 7.22 -8.26 -18.89
CA TYR A 56 8.38 -8.57 -18.08
C TYR A 56 9.36 -9.39 -18.93
N ASP A 57 10.59 -8.95 -19.02
CA ASP A 57 11.65 -9.58 -19.79
C ASP A 57 12.97 -9.57 -19.02
N ASP A 58 13.98 -10.25 -19.57
CA ASP A 58 15.30 -10.35 -18.95
C ASP A 58 15.99 -8.99 -18.80
N SER A 59 15.67 -8.03 -19.67
CA SER A 59 16.22 -6.67 -19.57
C SER A 59 15.64 -5.93 -18.36
N LEU A 60 14.31 -6.02 -18.16
CA LEU A 60 13.65 -5.43 -17.01
C LEU A 60 14.11 -6.10 -15.71
N ASP A 61 14.24 -7.43 -15.68
CA ASP A 61 14.76 -8.16 -14.52
C ASP A 61 16.18 -7.71 -14.15
N LYS A 62 17.10 -7.69 -15.10
CA LYS A 62 18.47 -7.18 -14.91
C LYS A 62 18.51 -5.73 -14.43
N ASN A 63 17.61 -4.87 -14.92
CA ASN A 63 17.52 -3.49 -14.48
C ASN A 63 17.04 -3.37 -13.03
N ILE A 64 16.08 -4.19 -12.60
CA ILE A 64 15.64 -4.26 -11.21
C ILE A 64 16.77 -4.76 -10.32
N GLU A 65 17.44 -5.86 -10.69
CA GLU A 65 18.58 -6.38 -9.95
C GLU A 65 19.70 -5.34 -9.80
N LYS A 66 20.07 -4.66 -10.88
CA LYS A 66 21.07 -3.59 -10.86
C LYS A 66 20.65 -2.45 -9.96
N ALA A 67 19.37 -2.11 -9.93
CA ALA A 67 18.84 -1.03 -9.10
C ALA A 67 18.87 -1.38 -7.61
N VAL A 68 18.39 -2.57 -7.22
CA VAL A 68 18.36 -2.99 -5.82
C VAL A 68 19.76 -3.28 -5.28
N ASN A 69 20.68 -3.78 -6.10
CA ASN A 69 22.06 -4.12 -5.70
C ASN A 69 22.94 -2.90 -5.37
N LYS A 70 22.44 -1.67 -5.59
CA LYS A 70 23.10 -0.45 -5.11
C LYS A 70 23.02 -0.28 -3.59
N TYR A 71 22.20 -1.08 -2.92
CA TYR A 71 21.86 -0.95 -1.51
C TYR A 71 22.26 -2.18 -0.71
N ASN A 72 22.46 -2.01 0.59
CA ASN A 72 22.81 -3.08 1.52
C ASN A 72 21.71 -3.35 2.56
N ILE A 73 20.81 -2.41 2.71
CA ILE A 73 19.73 -2.47 3.69
C ILE A 73 18.41 -2.24 2.95
N VAL A 74 17.40 -3.06 3.27
CA VAL A 74 16.02 -2.79 2.91
C VAL A 74 15.15 -2.93 4.15
N SER A 75 14.26 -1.96 4.36
CA SER A 75 13.21 -2.02 5.37
C SER A 75 11.83 -1.99 4.70
N MET A 76 10.88 -2.69 5.30
CA MET A 76 9.52 -2.78 4.78
C MET A 76 8.54 -3.15 5.88
N ASP A 77 7.27 -2.80 5.67
CA ASP A 77 6.17 -3.19 6.54
C ASP A 77 5.35 -4.27 5.87
N GLN A 78 5.18 -5.40 6.53
CA GLN A 78 4.23 -6.43 6.16
C GLN A 78 3.00 -6.29 7.05
N VAL A 79 1.85 -6.06 6.47
CA VAL A 79 0.54 -6.10 7.15
C VAL A 79 -0.15 -7.38 6.73
N SER A 80 -0.42 -8.25 7.68
CA SER A 80 -1.13 -9.52 7.45
C SER A 80 -2.51 -9.47 8.12
N LYS A 81 -3.53 -9.94 7.41
CA LYS A 81 -4.88 -10.15 7.93
C LYS A 81 -5.28 -11.58 7.67
N ILE A 82 -5.78 -12.23 8.70
CA ILE A 82 -6.28 -13.60 8.62
C ILE A 82 -7.71 -13.57 9.14
N ASP A 83 -8.64 -14.16 8.40
CA ASP A 83 -10.02 -14.39 8.79
C ASP A 83 -10.41 -15.79 8.30
N PHE A 84 -10.16 -16.77 9.14
CA PHE A 84 -10.35 -18.18 8.77
C PHE A 84 -10.74 -19.02 9.99
N GLY A 85 -11.74 -19.86 9.83
CA GLY A 85 -12.11 -20.86 10.86
C GLY A 85 -12.50 -20.26 12.22
N GLY A 86 -13.08 -19.05 12.26
CA GLY A 86 -13.43 -18.35 13.51
C GLY A 86 -12.27 -17.65 14.21
N MET A 87 -11.06 -17.68 13.60
CA MET A 87 -9.90 -16.89 14.03
C MET A 87 -9.80 -15.61 13.20
N LYS A 88 -9.70 -14.47 13.89
CA LYS A 88 -9.37 -13.19 13.25
C LYS A 88 -8.04 -12.70 13.80
N SER A 89 -7.11 -12.41 12.92
CA SER A 89 -5.81 -11.90 13.29
C SER A 89 -5.39 -10.74 12.38
N GLN A 90 -4.80 -9.73 12.99
CA GLN A 90 -4.12 -8.67 12.26
C GLN A 90 -2.75 -8.48 12.86
N SER A 91 -1.73 -8.49 12.04
CA SER A 91 -0.35 -8.26 12.47
C SER A 91 0.37 -7.30 11.54
N ILE A 92 1.32 -6.57 12.11
CA ILE A 92 2.26 -5.71 11.40
C ILE A 92 3.65 -6.19 11.78
N ILE A 93 4.46 -6.49 10.78
CA ILE A 93 5.86 -6.85 10.97
C ILE A 93 6.71 -5.85 10.21
N ASN A 94 7.54 -5.10 10.94
CA ASN A 94 8.54 -4.24 10.31
C ASN A 94 9.82 -5.05 10.10
N TYR A 95 10.14 -5.33 8.86
CA TYR A 95 11.37 -6.04 8.50
C TYR A 95 12.50 -5.05 8.21
N LYS A 96 13.72 -5.43 8.63
CA LYS A 96 14.95 -4.76 8.22
C LYS A 96 15.99 -5.80 7.88
N PHE A 97 16.23 -6.00 6.60
CA PHE A 97 17.32 -6.84 6.08
C PHE A 97 18.60 -6.01 5.98
N ASN A 98 19.71 -6.57 6.48
CA ASN A 98 21.04 -6.03 6.30
C ASN A 98 21.93 -7.13 5.73
N ILE A 99 22.18 -7.07 4.42
CA ILE A 99 22.94 -8.13 3.71
C ILE A 99 24.41 -8.13 4.08
N LYS A 100 25.02 -6.98 4.40
CA LYS A 100 26.42 -6.95 4.85
C LYS A 100 26.60 -7.68 6.19
N LYS A 101 25.63 -7.52 7.10
CA LYS A 101 25.66 -8.19 8.41
C LYS A 101 25.05 -9.59 8.37
N GLN A 102 24.50 -10.02 7.23
CA GLN A 102 23.75 -11.28 7.10
C GLN A 102 22.67 -11.42 8.19
N MET A 103 21.87 -10.36 8.38
CA MET A 103 20.88 -10.31 9.46
C MET A 103 19.54 -9.74 8.96
N VAL A 104 18.47 -10.29 9.50
CA VAL A 104 17.14 -9.68 9.43
C VAL A 104 16.64 -9.42 10.85
N THR A 105 16.09 -8.22 11.06
CA THR A 105 15.37 -7.86 12.29
C THR A 105 13.90 -7.69 11.94
N MET A 106 13.04 -8.31 12.72
CA MET A 106 11.59 -8.27 12.61
C MET A 106 11.01 -7.67 13.89
N LYS A 107 10.33 -6.54 13.78
CA LYS A 107 9.52 -5.99 14.88
C LYS A 107 8.08 -6.40 14.64
N TYR A 108 7.61 -7.36 15.38
CA TYR A 108 6.26 -7.91 15.28
C TYR A 108 5.32 -7.17 16.24
N SER A 109 4.18 -6.75 15.76
CA SER A 109 3.07 -6.25 16.57
C SER A 109 1.78 -6.83 16.03
N GLY A 110 1.02 -7.53 16.85
CA GLY A 110 -0.20 -8.19 16.40
C GLY A 110 -1.24 -8.35 17.49
N VAL A 111 -2.48 -8.40 17.05
CA VAL A 111 -3.63 -8.77 17.88
C VAL A 111 -4.38 -9.88 17.16
N SER A 112 -4.61 -10.97 17.86
CA SER A 112 -5.42 -12.09 17.39
C SER A 112 -6.64 -12.23 18.27
N THR A 113 -7.78 -12.60 17.71
CA THR A 113 -8.98 -12.97 18.44
C THR A 113 -9.27 -14.43 18.12
N ILE A 114 -9.25 -15.28 19.14
CA ILE A 114 -9.53 -16.71 19.04
C ILE A 114 -10.64 -17.01 20.03
N LYS A 115 -11.79 -17.47 19.56
CA LYS A 115 -12.96 -17.79 20.44
C LYS A 115 -13.23 -16.68 21.47
N ASN A 116 -13.30 -15.42 21.02
CA ASN A 116 -13.53 -14.22 21.85
C ASN A 116 -12.39 -13.81 22.79
N THR A 117 -11.29 -14.53 22.84
CA THR A 117 -10.10 -14.15 23.61
C THR A 117 -9.16 -13.31 22.75
N LYS A 118 -8.81 -12.11 23.20
CA LYS A 118 -7.82 -11.24 22.55
C LYS A 118 -6.42 -11.61 23.05
N VAL A 119 -5.53 -11.86 22.10
CA VAL A 119 -4.12 -12.16 22.32
C VAL A 119 -3.29 -11.04 21.70
N LYS A 120 -2.54 -10.34 22.54
CA LYS A 120 -1.59 -9.29 22.11
C LYS A 120 -0.19 -9.88 22.01
N GLN A 121 0.50 -9.58 20.92
CA GLN A 121 1.85 -10.07 20.65
C GLN A 121 2.72 -8.89 20.22
N ASN A 122 3.88 -8.72 20.85
CA ASN A 122 4.81 -7.64 20.56
C ASN A 122 6.24 -8.13 20.81
N TYR A 123 6.96 -8.41 19.73
CA TYR A 123 8.29 -9.03 19.77
C TYR A 123 9.28 -8.30 18.87
N ILE A 124 10.55 -8.35 19.24
CA ILE A 124 11.67 -8.03 18.36
C ILE A 124 12.44 -9.31 18.15
N ILE A 125 12.47 -9.81 16.94
CA ILE A 125 13.16 -11.06 16.59
C ILE A 125 14.27 -10.73 15.62
N THR A 126 15.45 -11.29 15.83
CA THR A 126 16.61 -11.13 14.94
C THR A 126 17.09 -12.51 14.50
N LYS A 127 17.20 -12.71 13.19
CA LYS A 127 17.71 -13.95 12.61
C LYS A 127 19.00 -13.67 11.84
N ASN A 128 20.03 -14.46 12.14
CA ASN A 128 21.21 -14.52 11.27
C ASN A 128 20.85 -15.31 10.02
N LEU A 129 20.96 -14.66 8.85
CA LEU A 129 20.53 -15.25 7.57
C LEU A 129 21.38 -16.44 7.17
N LYS A 130 22.68 -16.41 7.48
CA LYS A 130 23.62 -17.49 7.13
C LYS A 130 23.52 -18.71 8.04
N SER A 131 23.55 -18.52 9.35
CA SER A 131 23.53 -19.60 10.34
C SER A 131 22.14 -20.07 10.75
N GLY A 132 21.11 -19.25 10.49
CA GLY A 132 19.76 -19.49 10.97
C GLY A 132 19.54 -19.21 12.45
N LYS A 133 20.58 -18.78 13.20
CA LYS A 133 20.46 -18.47 14.64
C LYS A 133 19.45 -17.35 14.86
N VAL A 134 18.51 -17.58 15.76
CA VAL A 134 17.44 -16.65 16.13
C VAL A 134 17.68 -16.15 17.56
N THR A 135 17.45 -14.87 17.78
CA THR A 135 17.37 -14.24 19.11
C THR A 135 16.11 -13.39 19.17
N TYR A 136 15.49 -13.26 20.33
CA TYR A 136 14.27 -12.49 20.47
C TYR A 136 14.21 -11.72 21.79
N LYS A 137 13.37 -10.68 21.78
CA LYS A 137 13.00 -9.89 22.96
C LYS A 137 11.49 -9.66 22.93
N GLU A 138 10.85 -9.86 24.06
CA GLU A 138 9.42 -9.57 24.25
C GLU A 138 9.21 -8.16 24.77
N ASN A 139 8.13 -7.54 24.34
CA ASN A 139 7.67 -6.25 24.82
C ASN A 139 6.15 -6.34 25.04
N GLU A 140 5.67 -6.32 26.29
CA GLU A 140 4.23 -6.28 26.65
C GLU A 140 3.34 -7.26 25.88
N SER A 141 3.72 -8.53 25.82
CA SER A 141 2.94 -9.59 25.16
C SER A 141 2.10 -10.35 26.17
N THR A 142 0.91 -10.81 25.75
CA THR A 142 0.07 -11.72 26.58
C THR A 142 0.45 -13.19 26.40
N VAL A 143 1.28 -13.48 25.42
CA VAL A 143 1.82 -14.82 25.15
C VAL A 143 3.34 -14.73 25.14
N HIS A 144 3.98 -15.58 25.94
CA HIS A 144 5.43 -15.64 25.96
C HIS A 144 5.97 -16.39 24.74
N LEU A 145 7.06 -15.87 24.20
CA LEU A 145 7.77 -16.47 23.10
C LEU A 145 8.81 -17.45 23.65
N ASN A 146 8.94 -18.60 23.04
CA ASN A 146 10.04 -19.54 23.27
C ASN A 146 10.88 -19.71 21.99
N ASP A 147 11.99 -20.41 22.08
CA ASP A 147 12.92 -20.58 20.95
C ASP A 147 12.26 -21.21 19.73
N GLU A 148 11.40 -22.21 19.93
CA GLU A 148 10.69 -22.88 18.85
C GLU A 148 9.71 -21.93 18.15
N SER A 149 8.88 -21.22 18.92
CA SER A 149 7.94 -20.24 18.39
C SER A 149 8.65 -19.10 17.69
N ALA A 150 9.76 -18.59 18.25
CA ALA A 150 10.57 -17.55 17.61
C ALA A 150 11.15 -18.04 16.28
N LYS A 151 11.60 -19.30 16.22
CA LYS A 151 12.09 -19.92 14.99
C LYS A 151 10.98 -20.04 13.95
N LEU A 152 9.81 -20.54 14.32
CA LEU A 152 8.65 -20.65 13.43
C LEU A 152 8.22 -19.28 12.87
N MET A 153 8.21 -18.22 13.68
CA MET A 153 7.90 -16.87 13.23
C MET A 153 8.90 -16.32 12.18
N THR A 154 10.09 -16.90 12.12
CA THR A 154 11.13 -16.51 11.16
C THR A 154 11.22 -17.42 9.94
N ASP A 155 10.40 -18.47 9.83
CA ASP A 155 10.47 -19.45 8.74
C ASP A 155 10.08 -18.86 7.38
N SER A 156 9.30 -17.78 7.38
CA SER A 156 9.04 -17.00 6.16
C SER A 156 10.31 -16.37 5.55
N VAL A 157 11.36 -16.20 6.35
CA VAL A 157 12.66 -15.71 5.91
C VAL A 157 13.61 -16.90 5.77
N GLN A 158 13.84 -17.33 4.55
CA GLN A 158 14.71 -18.47 4.25
C GLN A 158 16.12 -18.26 4.81
N THR A 159 16.67 -19.31 5.46
CA THR A 159 18.09 -19.35 5.82
C THR A 159 18.92 -19.56 4.56
N GLY A 160 20.04 -18.88 4.45
CA GLY A 160 20.96 -18.98 3.32
C GLY A 160 21.82 -17.74 3.19
N GLU A 161 22.84 -17.82 2.36
CA GLU A 161 23.69 -16.66 2.12
C GLU A 161 23.01 -15.68 1.16
N TYR A 162 22.83 -14.45 1.61
CA TYR A 162 22.33 -13.35 0.81
C TYR A 162 23.51 -12.48 0.36
N LYS A 163 24.05 -12.75 -0.81
CA LYS A 163 25.25 -12.05 -1.33
C LYS A 163 24.92 -10.65 -1.84
N LYS A 164 23.70 -10.46 -2.35
CA LYS A 164 23.26 -9.23 -2.98
C LYS A 164 21.85 -8.90 -2.54
N MET A 165 21.44 -7.64 -2.65
CA MET A 165 20.07 -7.23 -2.34
C MET A 165 19.03 -7.85 -3.29
N SER A 166 19.43 -8.19 -4.52
CA SER A 166 18.59 -8.97 -5.45
C SER A 166 18.19 -10.34 -4.90
N ASP A 167 18.97 -10.94 -4.01
CA ASP A 167 18.57 -12.20 -3.36
C ASP A 167 17.38 -12.00 -2.43
N VAL A 168 17.30 -10.85 -1.73
CA VAL A 168 16.13 -10.45 -0.94
C VAL A 168 14.94 -10.18 -1.85
N TRP A 169 15.15 -9.49 -2.97
CA TRP A 169 14.11 -9.26 -3.97
C TRP A 169 13.51 -10.58 -4.47
N LYS A 170 14.34 -11.51 -4.91
CA LYS A 170 13.92 -12.79 -5.47
C LYS A 170 13.26 -13.69 -4.43
N LYS A 171 13.92 -13.89 -3.30
CA LYS A 171 13.50 -14.87 -2.29
C LYS A 171 12.38 -14.35 -1.38
N TYR A 172 12.49 -13.10 -0.93
CA TYR A 172 11.55 -12.55 0.07
C TYR A 172 10.41 -11.72 -0.54
N LEU A 173 10.69 -10.93 -1.55
CA LEU A 173 9.68 -10.16 -2.29
C LEU A 173 9.12 -10.92 -3.49
N TYR A 174 9.47 -12.20 -3.60
CA TYR A 174 8.95 -13.13 -4.61
C TYR A 174 9.15 -12.66 -6.07
N GLY A 175 10.24 -11.95 -6.35
CA GLY A 175 10.60 -11.49 -7.69
C GLY A 175 10.71 -12.64 -8.70
N ASP A 176 11.20 -13.80 -8.28
CA ASP A 176 11.32 -15.00 -9.12
C ASP A 176 10.00 -15.55 -9.66
N PHE A 177 8.86 -15.12 -9.10
CA PHE A 177 7.54 -15.52 -9.59
C PHE A 177 7.02 -14.65 -10.74
N ILE A 178 7.69 -13.53 -11.05
CA ILE A 178 7.40 -12.77 -12.25
C ILE A 178 8.17 -13.39 -13.41
N LYS A 179 7.53 -14.28 -14.15
CA LYS A 179 8.15 -15.00 -15.24
C LYS A 179 8.36 -14.12 -16.47
N ASN A 180 9.41 -14.41 -17.25
CA ASN A 180 9.61 -13.82 -18.57
C ASN A 180 8.33 -13.97 -19.41
N GLY A 181 7.91 -12.89 -20.05
CA GLY A 181 6.68 -12.83 -20.81
C GLY A 181 5.43 -12.45 -20.02
N THR A 182 5.48 -12.32 -18.67
CA THR A 182 4.34 -11.85 -17.87
C THR A 182 3.93 -10.45 -18.34
N LYS A 183 2.64 -10.31 -18.71
CA LYS A 183 2.07 -9.01 -19.09
C LYS A 183 1.79 -8.19 -17.83
N GLY A 184 2.22 -6.95 -17.83
CA GLY A 184 1.97 -5.96 -16.80
C GLY A 184 1.37 -4.68 -17.36
N LYS A 185 1.09 -3.74 -16.48
CA LYS A 185 0.60 -2.40 -16.83
C LYS A 185 1.59 -1.36 -16.32
N LEU A 186 1.87 -0.37 -17.15
CA LEU A 186 2.55 0.86 -16.74
C LEU A 186 1.51 1.96 -16.64
N ASP A 187 1.33 2.47 -15.45
CA ASP A 187 0.43 3.57 -15.14
C ASP A 187 1.12 4.53 -14.17
N SER A 188 1.11 5.82 -14.49
CA SER A 188 1.64 6.90 -13.63
C SER A 188 3.04 6.61 -13.06
N GLY A 189 3.92 6.03 -13.88
CA GLY A 189 5.30 5.68 -13.49
C GLY A 189 5.42 4.43 -12.61
N LYS A 190 4.35 3.64 -12.47
CA LYS A 190 4.31 2.38 -11.74
C LYS A 190 4.07 1.20 -12.68
N LEU A 191 4.97 0.24 -12.64
CA LEU A 191 4.82 -1.06 -13.28
C LEU A 191 4.09 -2.01 -12.32
N THR A 192 3.03 -2.66 -12.79
CA THR A 192 2.29 -3.66 -12.01
C THR A 192 2.21 -4.98 -12.74
N PHE A 193 2.56 -6.07 -12.04
CA PHE A 193 2.51 -7.44 -12.57
C PHE A 193 1.64 -8.30 -11.67
N LYS A 194 0.66 -9.00 -12.26
CA LYS A 194 -0.14 -10.02 -11.58
C LYS A 194 0.50 -11.37 -11.78
N THR A 195 0.73 -12.09 -10.70
CA THR A 195 1.36 -13.43 -10.74
C THR A 195 0.59 -14.40 -9.86
N LYS A 196 0.84 -15.70 -10.06
CA LYS A 196 0.43 -16.75 -9.12
C LYS A 196 1.67 -17.28 -8.43
N ILE A 197 1.72 -17.17 -7.11
CA ILE A 197 2.77 -17.75 -6.27
C ILE A 197 2.27 -19.12 -5.82
N LYS A 198 3.07 -20.17 -6.02
CA LYS A 198 2.75 -21.51 -5.58
C LYS A 198 3.81 -21.99 -4.60
N ILE A 199 3.43 -22.21 -3.35
CA ILE A 199 4.30 -22.70 -2.26
C ILE A 199 3.60 -23.89 -1.61
N ASN A 200 4.26 -25.03 -1.51
CA ASN A 200 3.77 -26.23 -0.84
C ASN A 200 2.31 -26.61 -1.22
N LYS A 201 2.00 -26.64 -2.51
CA LYS A 201 0.66 -26.91 -3.09
C LYS A 201 -0.36 -25.80 -2.90
N VAL A 202 -0.09 -24.76 -2.11
CA VAL A 202 -0.97 -23.60 -1.94
C VAL A 202 -0.72 -22.60 -3.07
N SER A 203 -1.77 -22.18 -3.76
CA SER A 203 -1.70 -21.17 -4.82
C SER A 203 -2.25 -19.84 -4.32
N MET A 204 -1.48 -18.78 -4.49
CA MET A 204 -1.83 -17.42 -4.06
C MET A 204 -1.76 -16.47 -5.25
N ASN A 205 -2.65 -15.49 -5.30
CA ASN A 205 -2.55 -14.40 -6.26
C ASN A 205 -1.67 -13.30 -5.68
N ALA A 206 -0.74 -12.81 -6.48
CA ALA A 206 0.15 -11.72 -6.09
C ALA A 206 0.08 -10.56 -7.08
N LEU A 207 0.21 -9.35 -6.57
CA LEU A 207 0.35 -8.12 -7.33
C LEU A 207 1.65 -7.44 -6.91
N HIS A 208 2.62 -7.44 -7.81
CA HIS A 208 3.89 -6.73 -7.65
C HIS A 208 3.77 -5.32 -8.20
N SER A 209 4.26 -4.32 -7.45
CA SER A 209 4.36 -2.94 -7.93
C SER A 209 5.81 -2.48 -7.86
N ILE A 210 6.31 -1.94 -8.96
CA ILE A 210 7.69 -1.52 -9.17
C ILE A 210 7.68 -0.10 -9.70
N ASN A 211 8.51 0.77 -9.15
CA ASN A 211 8.70 2.10 -9.67
C ASN A 211 9.40 2.03 -11.03
N ASP A 212 8.78 2.53 -12.09
CA ASP A 212 9.31 2.40 -13.44
C ASP A 212 10.61 3.19 -13.64
N LYS A 213 10.70 4.40 -13.12
CA LYS A 213 11.90 5.24 -13.25
C LYS A 213 13.09 4.70 -12.46
N LYS A 214 12.86 4.28 -11.20
CA LYS A 214 13.91 3.81 -10.29
C LYS A 214 14.19 2.32 -10.44
N LYS A 215 13.27 1.55 -11.05
CA LYS A 215 13.28 0.08 -11.12
C LYS A 215 13.38 -0.57 -9.72
N LEU A 216 12.78 0.06 -8.72
CA LEU A 216 12.75 -0.44 -7.33
C LEU A 216 11.37 -1.00 -6.99
N PRO A 217 11.29 -2.14 -6.29
CA PRO A 217 10.05 -2.64 -5.73
C PRO A 217 9.44 -1.63 -4.75
N GLU A 218 8.13 -1.39 -4.84
CA GLU A 218 7.41 -0.47 -3.96
C GLU A 218 6.36 -1.16 -3.10
N LYS A 219 5.75 -2.23 -3.65
CA LYS A 219 4.68 -2.94 -2.97
C LYS A 219 4.56 -4.36 -3.49
N LEU A 220 4.19 -5.27 -2.59
CA LEU A 220 3.71 -6.60 -2.91
C LEU A 220 2.41 -6.86 -2.15
N TYR A 221 1.36 -7.24 -2.85
CA TYR A 221 0.10 -7.66 -2.25
C TYR A 221 -0.17 -9.11 -2.63
N ILE A 222 -0.43 -9.94 -1.63
CA ILE A 222 -0.74 -11.36 -1.81
C ILE A 222 -2.11 -11.61 -1.20
N LYS A 223 -2.94 -12.32 -1.95
CA LYS A 223 -4.28 -12.71 -1.50
C LYS A 223 -4.49 -14.20 -1.74
N MET A 224 -4.98 -14.87 -0.71
CA MET A 224 -5.53 -16.21 -0.75
C MET A 224 -6.81 -16.23 0.08
N ASP A 225 -7.55 -17.33 0.05
CA ASP A 225 -8.77 -17.47 0.83
C ASP A 225 -8.50 -17.31 2.33
N GLY A 226 -9.26 -16.42 2.97
CA GLY A 226 -9.11 -16.08 4.39
C GLY A 226 -7.80 -15.37 4.79
N MET A 227 -6.92 -15.00 3.84
CA MET A 227 -5.64 -14.36 4.17
C MET A 227 -5.25 -13.27 3.16
N GLU A 228 -4.81 -12.14 3.68
CA GLU A 228 -4.22 -11.04 2.90
C GLU A 228 -2.88 -10.62 3.50
N ILE A 229 -1.88 -10.48 2.65
CA ILE A 229 -0.55 -9.95 3.00
C ILE A 229 -0.26 -8.74 2.12
N ASN A 230 0.09 -7.63 2.75
CA ASN A 230 0.44 -6.39 2.06
C ASN A 230 1.82 -5.92 2.54
N ILE A 231 2.83 -6.07 1.68
CA ILE A 231 4.17 -5.53 1.93
C ILE A 231 4.24 -4.16 1.27
N LYS A 232 4.53 -3.15 2.07
CA LYS A 232 4.54 -1.73 1.68
C LYS A 232 5.66 -0.97 2.39
N ASN A 233 5.79 0.33 2.10
CA ASN A 233 6.81 1.20 2.69
C ASN A 233 8.23 0.65 2.49
N ILE A 234 8.48 0.06 1.31
CA ILE A 234 9.78 -0.53 0.98
C ILE A 234 10.79 0.59 0.79
N LYS A 235 11.81 0.63 1.64
CA LYS A 235 12.86 1.65 1.63
C LYS A 235 14.22 0.99 1.53
N PHE A 236 15.02 1.42 0.57
CA PHE A 236 16.38 0.95 0.34
C PHE A 236 17.38 1.97 0.86
N SER A 237 18.45 1.51 1.55
CA SER A 237 19.56 2.36 2.04
C SER A 237 20.92 1.64 1.94
N LYS A 238 22.01 2.41 2.04
CA LYS A 238 23.40 1.89 2.01
C LYS A 238 23.83 1.38 3.38
#